data_7a7453b8fa0d306cd0f395191e200add
#
_entry.id   7a7453b8fa0d306cd0f395191e200add
#
_cell.length_a   1.000
_cell.length_b   1.000
_cell.length_c   1.000
_cell.angle_alpha   90.00
_cell.angle_beta   90.00
_cell.angle_gamma   90.00
#
_symmetry.space_group_name_H-M   'P 1'
#
loop_
_entity.id
_entity.type
_entity.pdbx_description
1 polymer ?
#
loop_
_entity_poly.entity_id
_entity_poly.type
_entity_poly.pdbx_seq_one_letter_code
_entity_poly.pdbx_strand_id
1 'polypeptide(L)'
;MLVDLTVKEFLNKVAGSDPVPGGGSIAALNGAIASALAAMVANLTIGKKGYELHEELMRHVSGVALQQKGAFVEDIDRDSEAYNKVFACFKMPKATDEEKAARSAAIQEATKFAALVPMQVARNAYELMTVIMDIARMGNRNAVTDACVAMMSALSLIHISEPTRQ
;
A
#
# COMPACT_ATOMS: atom_id res chain seq x y z
N MET A 1 10.78 -12.42 -3.30
CA MET A 1 9.65 -11.46 -3.28
C MET A 1 10.22 -10.06 -3.43
N LEU A 2 9.43 -9.06 -3.84
CA LEU A 2 9.91 -7.66 -3.95
C LEU A 2 10.28 -7.09 -2.58
N VAL A 3 9.53 -7.49 -1.56
CA VAL A 3 9.73 -7.05 -0.17
C VAL A 3 11.03 -7.56 0.48
N ASP A 4 11.66 -8.58 -0.10
CA ASP A 4 12.93 -9.13 0.40
C ASP A 4 14.16 -8.39 -0.18
N LEU A 5 13.93 -7.51 -1.14
CA LEU A 5 15.00 -6.72 -1.75
C LEU A 5 15.46 -5.60 -0.81
N THR A 6 16.74 -5.28 -0.89
CA THR A 6 17.21 -4.02 -0.30
C THR A 6 16.53 -2.83 -0.99
N VAL A 7 16.42 -1.70 -0.31
CA VAL A 7 15.85 -0.46 -0.90
C VAL A 7 16.53 -0.12 -2.23
N LYS A 8 17.85 -0.29 -2.32
CA LYS A 8 18.62 -0.02 -3.55
C LYS A 8 18.22 -0.95 -4.69
N GLU A 9 18.10 -2.25 -4.41
CA GLU A 9 17.70 -3.26 -5.41
C GLU A 9 16.26 -3.05 -5.86
N PHE A 10 15.35 -2.75 -4.93
CA PHE A 10 13.97 -2.44 -5.24
C PHE A 10 13.87 -1.24 -6.19
N LEU A 11 14.55 -0.13 -5.87
CA LEU A 11 14.56 1.08 -6.70
C LEU A 11 15.18 0.83 -8.09
N ASN A 12 16.25 0.04 -8.16
CA ASN A 12 16.84 -0.36 -9.44
C ASN A 12 15.85 -1.17 -10.28
N LYS A 13 15.06 -2.04 -9.65
CA LYS A 13 14.03 -2.83 -10.34
C LYS A 13 12.88 -1.96 -10.84
N VAL A 14 12.44 -0.98 -10.04
CA VAL A 14 11.43 0.01 -10.47
C VAL A 14 11.90 0.84 -11.65
N ALA A 15 13.19 1.20 -11.69
CA ALA A 15 13.80 1.97 -12.77
C ALA A 15 14.12 1.14 -14.03
N GLY A 16 13.86 -0.17 -14.00
CA GLY A 16 14.10 -1.09 -15.11
C GLY A 16 13.10 -0.92 -16.26
N SER A 17 13.20 -1.80 -17.25
CA SER A 17 12.30 -1.84 -18.41
C SER A 17 11.12 -2.80 -18.22
N ASP A 18 11.06 -3.53 -17.12
CA ASP A 18 9.96 -4.44 -16.81
C ASP A 18 8.75 -3.63 -16.32
N PRO A 19 7.51 -4.03 -16.67
CA PRO A 19 6.30 -3.32 -16.25
C PRO A 19 6.01 -3.48 -14.75
N VAL A 20 6.67 -4.39 -14.05
CA VAL A 20 6.54 -4.64 -12.61
C VAL A 20 7.92 -4.68 -11.93
N PRO A 21 8.06 -4.08 -10.72
CA PRO A 21 7.03 -3.38 -9.94
C PRO A 21 6.65 -2.04 -10.56
N GLY A 22 5.36 -1.74 -10.59
CA GLY A 22 4.80 -0.50 -11.13
C GLY A 22 4.21 0.42 -10.06
N GLY A 23 3.34 1.33 -10.51
CA GLY A 23 2.69 2.33 -9.63
C GLY A 23 1.89 1.73 -8.49
N GLY A 24 1.23 0.57 -8.68
CA GLY A 24 0.47 -0.11 -7.63
C GLY A 24 1.36 -0.62 -6.49
N SER A 25 2.46 -1.29 -6.83
CA SER A 25 3.45 -1.72 -5.82
C SER A 25 4.09 -0.53 -5.08
N ILE A 26 4.32 0.60 -5.77
CA ILE A 26 4.82 1.84 -5.14
C ILE A 26 3.76 2.46 -4.24
N ALA A 27 2.49 2.44 -4.65
CA ALA A 27 1.40 2.90 -3.80
C ALA A 27 1.32 2.10 -2.49
N ALA A 28 1.40 0.78 -2.56
CA ALA A 28 1.43 -0.08 -1.38
C ALA A 28 2.67 0.20 -0.49
N LEU A 29 3.85 0.41 -1.09
CA LEU A 29 5.06 0.81 -0.34
C LEU A 29 4.86 2.14 0.40
N ASN A 30 4.25 3.14 -0.23
CA ASN A 30 3.92 4.42 0.41
C ASN A 30 2.96 4.23 1.59
N GLY A 31 1.97 3.32 1.47
CA GLY A 31 1.09 2.94 2.57
C GLY A 31 1.84 2.29 3.74
N ALA A 32 2.78 1.40 3.44
CA ALA A 32 3.62 0.77 4.45
C ALA A 32 4.52 1.79 5.18
N ILE A 33 5.10 2.75 4.44
CA ILE A 33 5.90 3.85 5.01
C ILE A 33 5.04 4.74 5.90
N ALA A 34 3.84 5.16 5.43
CA ALA A 34 2.92 5.97 6.20
C ALA A 34 2.50 5.29 7.52
N SER A 35 2.19 4.00 7.44
CA SER A 35 1.83 3.18 8.61
C SER A 35 2.99 3.03 9.59
N ALA A 36 4.21 2.84 9.09
CA ALA A 36 5.41 2.73 9.93
C ALA A 36 5.70 4.05 10.67
N LEU A 37 5.57 5.20 9.99
CA LEU A 37 5.71 6.52 10.61
C LEU A 37 4.61 6.76 11.64
N ALA A 38 3.36 6.38 11.37
CA ALA A 38 2.26 6.49 12.32
C ALA A 38 2.54 5.69 13.60
N ALA A 39 2.98 4.43 13.46
CA ALA A 39 3.38 3.61 14.59
C ALA A 39 4.56 4.22 15.37
N MET A 40 5.56 4.78 14.67
CA MET A 40 6.71 5.43 15.30
C MET A 40 6.27 6.62 16.16
N VAL A 41 5.43 7.52 15.65
CA VAL A 41 4.95 8.69 16.41
C VAL A 41 4.15 8.26 17.63
N ALA A 42 3.27 7.25 17.49
CA ALA A 42 2.54 6.68 18.61
C ALA A 42 3.49 6.11 19.68
N ASN A 43 4.47 5.32 19.27
CA ASN A 43 5.47 4.73 20.18
C ASN A 43 6.35 5.78 20.86
N LEU A 44 6.67 6.88 20.18
CA LEU A 44 7.40 8.03 20.77
C LEU A 44 6.54 8.87 21.74
N THR A 45 5.24 8.58 21.82
CA THR A 45 4.30 9.23 22.73
C THR A 45 4.03 8.38 23.97
N ILE A 46 3.98 7.06 23.83
CA ILE A 46 3.72 6.10 24.91
C ILE A 46 4.78 6.23 26.00
N GLY A 47 4.34 6.37 27.25
CA GLY A 47 5.22 6.51 28.42
C GLY A 47 5.94 7.86 28.53
N LYS A 48 5.64 8.83 27.65
CA LYS A 48 6.25 10.15 27.67
C LYS A 48 5.52 11.07 28.65
N LYS A 49 6.28 11.73 29.54
CA LYS A 49 5.74 12.70 30.51
C LYS A 49 4.95 13.80 29.79
N GLY A 50 3.73 14.04 30.27
CA GLY A 50 2.79 15.04 29.73
C GLY A 50 1.86 14.50 28.64
N TYR A 51 1.91 13.20 28.34
CA TYR A 51 1.03 12.53 27.37
C TYR A 51 0.24 11.37 28.00
N GLU A 52 0.20 11.28 29.30
CA GLU A 52 -0.43 10.18 30.06
C GLU A 52 -1.90 9.98 29.66
N LEU A 53 -2.62 11.08 29.42
CA LEU A 53 -4.03 11.07 29.02
C LEU A 53 -4.27 10.44 27.63
N HIS A 54 -3.23 10.35 26.80
CA HIS A 54 -3.31 9.82 25.43
C HIS A 54 -2.67 8.46 25.30
N GLU A 55 -2.14 7.89 26.36
CA GLU A 55 -1.36 6.65 26.30
C GLU A 55 -2.15 5.46 25.75
N GLU A 56 -3.38 5.26 26.22
CA GLU A 56 -4.25 4.17 25.75
C GLU A 56 -4.57 4.32 24.27
N LEU A 57 -4.93 5.52 23.84
CA LEU A 57 -5.17 5.82 22.44
C LEU A 57 -3.91 5.54 21.59
N MET A 58 -2.73 5.96 22.04
CA MET A 58 -1.48 5.76 21.30
C MET A 58 -1.10 4.28 21.20
N ARG A 59 -1.38 3.49 22.24
CA ARG A 59 -1.21 2.02 22.16
C ARG A 59 -2.13 1.39 21.11
N HIS A 60 -3.40 1.80 21.09
CA HIS A 60 -4.34 1.35 20.09
C HIS A 60 -3.91 1.75 18.67
N VAL A 61 -3.56 3.02 18.48
CA VAL A 61 -3.08 3.56 17.20
C VAL A 61 -1.84 2.82 16.70
N SER A 62 -0.85 2.56 17.60
CA SER A 62 0.34 1.80 17.23
C SER A 62 -0.01 0.38 16.75
N GLY A 63 -0.94 -0.30 17.44
CA GLY A 63 -1.40 -1.63 17.03
C GLY A 63 -2.04 -1.64 15.65
N VAL A 64 -2.98 -0.71 15.40
CA VAL A 64 -3.66 -0.56 14.11
C VAL A 64 -2.66 -0.24 13.00
N ALA A 65 -1.76 0.72 13.23
CA ALA A 65 -0.76 1.12 12.25
C ALA A 65 0.20 -0.03 11.89
N LEU A 66 0.63 -0.83 12.87
CA LEU A 66 1.49 -2.00 12.60
C LEU A 66 0.75 -3.10 11.81
N GLN A 67 -0.52 -3.33 12.09
CA GLN A 67 -1.35 -4.25 11.32
C GLN A 67 -1.48 -3.79 9.87
N GLN A 68 -1.80 -2.51 9.65
CA GLN A 68 -1.92 -1.93 8.30
C GLN A 68 -0.59 -1.95 7.55
N LYS A 69 0.54 -1.69 8.25
CA LYS A 69 1.87 -1.84 7.67
C LYS A 69 2.08 -3.25 7.09
N GLY A 70 1.69 -4.29 7.84
CA GLY A 70 1.77 -5.67 7.37
C GLY A 70 0.96 -5.89 6.09
N ALA A 71 -0.29 -5.46 6.07
CA ALA A 71 -1.15 -5.58 4.90
C ALA A 71 -0.59 -4.86 3.66
N PHE A 72 -0.10 -3.63 3.81
CA PHE A 72 0.52 -2.91 2.70
C PHE A 72 1.81 -3.57 2.19
N VAL A 73 2.61 -4.16 3.08
CA VAL A 73 3.81 -4.91 2.69
C VAL A 73 3.44 -6.12 1.81
N GLU A 74 2.39 -6.85 2.17
CA GLU A 74 1.87 -7.96 1.35
C GLU A 74 1.34 -7.47 -0.01
N ASP A 75 0.68 -6.32 -0.03
CA ASP A 75 0.11 -5.74 -1.25
C ASP A 75 1.17 -5.31 -2.28
N ILE A 76 2.44 -5.06 -1.87
CA ILE A 76 3.55 -4.75 -2.79
C ILE A 76 3.78 -5.89 -3.78
N ASP A 77 3.89 -7.12 -3.30
CA ASP A 77 4.06 -8.30 -4.15
C ASP A 77 2.77 -8.70 -4.85
N ARG A 78 1.63 -8.59 -4.15
CA ARG A 78 0.31 -8.94 -4.67
C ARG A 78 -0.08 -8.12 -5.91
N ASP A 79 0.26 -6.84 -5.97
CA ASP A 79 0.05 -5.99 -7.15
C ASP A 79 0.83 -6.52 -8.37
N SER A 80 2.11 -6.80 -8.19
CA SER A 80 2.96 -7.35 -9.25
C SER A 80 2.50 -8.74 -9.71
N GLU A 81 2.06 -9.59 -8.80
CA GLU A 81 1.51 -10.91 -9.11
C GLU A 81 0.19 -10.81 -9.88
N ALA A 82 -0.68 -9.87 -9.51
CA ALA A 82 -1.94 -9.62 -10.20
C ALA A 82 -1.69 -9.21 -11.65
N TYR A 83 -0.75 -8.31 -11.89
CA TYR A 83 -0.34 -7.93 -13.24
C TYR A 83 0.20 -9.11 -14.04
N ASN A 84 1.11 -9.90 -13.46
CA ASN A 84 1.69 -11.06 -14.12
C ASN A 84 0.64 -12.10 -14.52
N LYS A 85 -0.42 -12.30 -13.71
CA LYS A 85 -1.56 -13.16 -14.04
C LYS A 85 -2.29 -12.66 -15.28
N VAL A 86 -2.59 -11.36 -15.37
CA VAL A 86 -3.20 -10.77 -16.56
C VAL A 86 -2.33 -11.01 -17.79
N PHE A 87 -1.02 -10.74 -17.66
CA PHE A 87 -0.08 -10.89 -18.77
C PHE A 87 0.06 -12.35 -19.23
N ALA A 88 -0.02 -13.32 -18.31
CA ALA A 88 -0.06 -14.74 -18.64
C ALA A 88 -1.31 -15.11 -19.46
N CYS A 89 -2.49 -14.55 -19.12
CA CYS A 89 -3.72 -14.80 -19.88
C CYS A 89 -3.63 -14.30 -21.32
N PHE A 90 -2.90 -13.21 -21.60
CA PHE A 90 -2.68 -12.74 -22.97
C PHE A 90 -1.85 -13.71 -23.83
N LYS A 91 -1.06 -14.58 -23.21
CA LYS A 91 -0.25 -15.60 -23.90
C LYS A 91 -1.00 -16.92 -24.17
N MET A 92 -2.25 -17.07 -23.68
CA MET A 92 -3.05 -18.27 -23.88
C MET A 92 -3.35 -18.51 -25.37
N PRO A 93 -3.52 -19.77 -25.79
CA PRO A 93 -3.91 -20.14 -27.15
C PRO A 93 -5.20 -19.44 -27.61
N LYS A 94 -5.30 -19.19 -28.92
CA LYS A 94 -6.44 -18.49 -29.55
C LYS A 94 -6.77 -19.01 -30.97
N ALA A 95 -6.45 -20.26 -31.25
CA ALA A 95 -6.62 -20.82 -32.58
C ALA A 95 -8.07 -21.24 -32.82
N THR A 96 -8.72 -21.89 -31.85
CA THR A 96 -10.13 -22.31 -31.94
C THR A 96 -11.08 -21.34 -31.25
N ASP A 97 -12.37 -21.46 -31.48
CA ASP A 97 -13.37 -20.60 -30.84
C ASP A 97 -13.51 -20.92 -29.34
N GLU A 98 -13.32 -22.16 -28.94
CA GLU A 98 -13.26 -22.56 -27.52
C GLU A 98 -12.05 -21.96 -26.83
N GLU A 99 -10.90 -21.99 -27.47
CA GLU A 99 -9.66 -21.34 -26.92
C GLU A 99 -9.84 -19.83 -26.79
N LYS A 100 -10.44 -19.15 -27.77
CA LYS A 100 -10.75 -17.72 -27.70
C LYS A 100 -11.70 -17.40 -26.56
N ALA A 101 -12.76 -18.19 -26.37
CA ALA A 101 -13.72 -18.02 -25.29
C ALA A 101 -13.06 -18.20 -23.92
N ALA A 102 -12.29 -19.27 -23.74
CA ALA A 102 -11.56 -19.56 -22.50
C ALA A 102 -10.55 -18.44 -22.17
N ARG A 103 -9.77 -17.99 -23.18
CA ARG A 103 -8.83 -16.88 -23.04
C ARG A 103 -9.54 -15.58 -22.64
N SER A 104 -10.67 -15.24 -23.26
CA SER A 104 -11.44 -14.04 -22.95
C SER A 104 -11.94 -14.06 -21.51
N ALA A 105 -12.49 -15.19 -21.06
CA ALA A 105 -12.94 -15.35 -19.68
C ALA A 105 -11.78 -15.22 -18.67
N ALA A 106 -10.64 -15.86 -18.96
CA ALA A 106 -9.46 -15.78 -18.10
C ALA A 106 -8.92 -14.35 -18.01
N ILE A 107 -8.87 -13.59 -19.11
CA ILE A 107 -8.45 -12.18 -19.12
C ILE A 107 -9.42 -11.34 -18.28
N GLN A 108 -10.73 -11.51 -18.42
CA GLN A 108 -11.69 -10.75 -17.64
C GLN A 108 -11.56 -11.02 -16.13
N GLU A 109 -11.41 -12.27 -15.72
CA GLU A 109 -11.23 -12.63 -14.33
C GLU A 109 -9.93 -12.08 -13.74
N ALA A 110 -8.82 -12.27 -14.46
CA ALA A 110 -7.52 -11.75 -14.03
C ALA A 110 -7.51 -10.21 -13.94
N THR A 111 -8.11 -9.52 -14.92
CA THR A 111 -8.22 -8.05 -14.91
C THR A 111 -9.07 -7.55 -13.76
N LYS A 112 -10.20 -8.22 -13.46
CA LYS A 112 -11.03 -7.89 -12.31
C LYS A 112 -10.26 -8.03 -11.00
N PHE A 113 -9.50 -9.13 -10.85
CA PHE A 113 -8.65 -9.32 -9.67
C PHE A 113 -7.58 -8.23 -9.57
N ALA A 114 -6.90 -7.90 -10.69
CA ALA A 114 -5.87 -6.86 -10.72
C ALA A 114 -6.42 -5.46 -10.37
N ALA A 115 -7.69 -5.17 -10.68
CA ALA A 115 -8.33 -3.92 -10.29
C ALA A 115 -8.70 -3.87 -8.79
N LEU A 116 -8.95 -5.01 -8.15
CA LEU A 116 -9.31 -5.06 -6.73
C LEU A 116 -8.13 -4.74 -5.82
N VAL A 117 -6.89 -5.05 -6.22
CA VAL A 117 -5.70 -4.82 -5.39
C VAL A 117 -5.51 -3.32 -5.11
N PRO A 118 -5.38 -2.42 -6.11
CA PRO A 118 -5.22 -1.00 -5.84
C PRO A 118 -6.45 -0.38 -5.15
N MET A 119 -7.65 -0.88 -5.39
CA MET A 119 -8.83 -0.44 -4.65
C MET A 119 -8.75 -0.76 -3.16
N GLN A 120 -8.24 -1.94 -2.79
CA GLN A 120 -8.05 -2.30 -1.39
C GLN A 120 -6.96 -1.45 -0.74
N VAL A 121 -5.86 -1.22 -1.46
CA VAL A 121 -4.77 -0.33 -1.04
C VAL A 121 -5.30 1.08 -0.76
N ALA A 122 -6.13 1.64 -1.67
CA ALA A 122 -6.73 2.97 -1.48
C ALA A 122 -7.68 3.03 -0.27
N ARG A 123 -8.48 1.98 -0.04
CA ARG A 123 -9.37 1.88 1.12
C ARG A 123 -8.59 1.84 2.43
N ASN A 124 -7.57 0.98 2.50
CA ASN A 124 -6.70 0.88 3.67
C ASN A 124 -6.00 2.22 3.96
N ALA A 125 -5.58 2.95 2.91
CA ALA A 125 -4.99 4.27 3.06
C ALA A 125 -5.97 5.30 3.63
N TYR A 126 -7.21 5.30 3.18
CA TYR A 126 -8.24 6.18 3.71
C TYR A 126 -8.48 5.94 5.21
N GLU A 127 -8.55 4.67 5.62
CA GLU A 127 -8.67 4.30 7.04
C GLU A 127 -7.43 4.73 7.84
N LEU A 128 -6.24 4.57 7.29
CA LEU A 128 -4.99 5.01 7.91
C LEU A 128 -4.94 6.52 8.16
N MET A 129 -5.56 7.34 7.32
CA MET A 129 -5.58 8.80 7.50
C MET A 129 -6.22 9.22 8.82
N THR A 130 -7.26 8.50 9.29
CA THR A 130 -7.87 8.77 10.61
C THR A 130 -6.87 8.53 11.73
N VAL A 131 -6.12 7.43 11.65
CA VAL A 131 -5.04 7.07 12.59
C VAL A 131 -3.94 8.14 12.61
N ILE A 132 -3.56 8.64 11.42
CA ILE A 132 -2.55 9.70 11.29
C ILE A 132 -3.05 11.02 11.87
N MET A 133 -4.33 11.36 11.74
CA MET A 133 -4.90 12.55 12.37
C MET A 133 -4.82 12.49 13.89
N ASP A 134 -5.05 11.34 14.50
CA ASP A 134 -4.96 11.16 15.94
C ASP A 134 -3.54 11.38 16.46
N ILE A 135 -2.52 10.83 15.80
CA ILE A 135 -1.13 11.07 16.19
C ILE A 135 -0.68 12.52 15.94
N ALA A 136 -1.20 13.17 14.91
CA ALA A 136 -0.88 14.56 14.62
C ALA A 136 -1.45 15.52 15.69
N ARG A 137 -2.63 15.20 16.25
CA ARG A 137 -3.32 16.02 17.25
C ARG A 137 -2.86 15.74 18.67
N MET A 138 -2.67 14.47 19.02
CA MET A 138 -2.49 13.99 20.38
C MET A 138 -1.13 13.35 20.64
N GLY A 139 -0.36 13.10 19.58
CA GLY A 139 0.98 12.52 19.67
C GLY A 139 2.05 13.51 20.10
N ASN A 140 3.27 13.00 20.19
CA ASN A 140 4.44 13.76 20.56
C ASN A 140 4.69 14.92 19.58
N ARG A 141 4.61 16.16 20.08
CA ARG A 141 4.80 17.38 19.27
C ARG A 141 6.15 17.44 18.57
N ASN A 142 7.18 16.80 19.12
CA ASN A 142 8.51 16.77 18.50
C ASN A 142 8.55 15.87 17.25
N ALA A 143 7.54 15.01 17.06
CA ALA A 143 7.40 14.13 15.91
C ALA A 143 6.21 14.52 14.98
N VAL A 144 5.72 15.77 15.10
CA VAL A 144 4.60 16.23 14.27
C VAL A 144 4.96 16.25 12.78
N THR A 145 6.20 16.54 12.44
CA THR A 145 6.69 16.50 11.05
C THR A 145 6.63 15.09 10.46
N ASP A 146 6.87 14.06 11.27
CA ASP A 146 6.76 12.66 10.84
C ASP A 146 5.29 12.28 10.59
N ALA A 147 4.36 12.78 11.40
CA ALA A 147 2.92 12.63 11.15
C ALA A 147 2.49 13.34 9.85
N CYS A 148 3.06 14.51 9.53
CA CYS A 148 2.82 15.19 8.26
C CYS A 148 3.34 14.39 7.07
N VAL A 149 4.55 13.83 7.14
CA VAL A 149 5.10 12.95 6.10
C VAL A 149 4.24 11.70 5.91
N ALA A 150 3.78 11.10 7.01
CA ALA A 150 2.86 9.97 6.96
C ALA A 150 1.56 10.33 6.22
N MET A 151 0.97 11.50 6.50
CA MET A 151 -0.25 11.96 5.81
C MET A 151 -0.01 12.21 4.32
N MET A 152 1.10 12.85 3.97
CA MET A 152 1.45 13.09 2.55
C MET A 152 1.65 11.78 1.79
N SER A 153 2.31 10.79 2.41
CA SER A 153 2.49 9.46 1.83
C SER A 153 1.15 8.75 1.62
N ALA A 154 0.24 8.80 2.59
CA ALA A 154 -1.09 8.22 2.49
C ALA A 154 -1.96 8.91 1.42
N LEU A 155 -1.91 10.25 1.31
CA LEU A 155 -2.61 11.01 0.27
C LEU A 155 -2.08 10.70 -1.13
N SER A 156 -0.76 10.64 -1.30
CA SER A 156 -0.10 10.31 -2.56
C SER A 156 -0.62 8.99 -3.15
N LEU A 157 -0.78 7.99 -2.32
CA LEU A 157 -1.24 6.67 -2.71
C LEU A 157 -2.72 6.67 -3.17
N ILE A 158 -3.59 7.48 -2.56
CA ILE A 158 -5.00 7.61 -2.99
C ILE A 158 -5.05 8.21 -4.40
N HIS A 159 -4.29 9.26 -4.68
CA HIS A 159 -4.23 9.88 -6.00
C HIS A 159 -3.69 8.93 -7.09
N ILE A 160 -2.76 8.03 -6.77
CA ILE A 160 -2.26 7.02 -7.71
C ILE A 160 -3.36 5.99 -8.04
N SER A 161 -4.22 5.69 -7.08
CA SER A 161 -5.29 4.69 -7.21
C SER A 161 -6.57 5.24 -7.85
N GLU A 162 -6.66 6.54 -8.14
CA GLU A 162 -7.82 7.13 -8.82
C GLU A 162 -7.90 6.69 -10.29
N PRO A 163 -9.05 6.18 -10.75
CA PRO A 163 -9.22 5.66 -12.12
C PRO A 163 -9.33 6.77 -13.19
N THR A 164 -8.90 7.98 -12.91
CA THR A 164 -9.08 9.16 -13.77
C THR A 164 -8.00 9.33 -14.84
N ARG A 165 -7.10 8.39 -15.01
CA ARG A 165 -6.24 8.35 -16.20
C ARG A 165 -6.89 7.47 -17.27
N GLN A 166 -7.61 8.12 -18.16
CA GLN A 166 -7.93 7.63 -19.48
C GLN A 166 -6.67 7.52 -20.33
#